data_b477b1440b1b04cfbb1c70aedd6423e1
#
_entry.id   b477b1440b1b04cfbb1c70aedd6423e1
#
_cell.length_a   1.000
_cell.length_b   1.000
_cell.length_c   1.000
_cell.angle_alpha   90.00
_cell.angle_beta   90.00
_cell.angle_gamma   90.00
#
_symmetry.space_group_name_H-M   'P 1'
#
loop_
_entity.id
_entity.type
_entity.pdbx_description
1 polymer ?
#
loop_
_entity_poly.entity_id
_entity_poly.type
_entity_poly.pdbx_seq_one_letter_code
_entity_poly.pdbx_strand_id
1 'polypeptide(L)'
;MEYMIDFAVLALVYGLVFFRTWRDRGADVLLVNTLLYGYLVLVLYVTLMPVIISLPFIFQHSYVPMNLVPFLDVLEGRGDFARQVVLNVIMTLPFGFLFPLTGNRRGGFLRTVWFCFLMSLGIELLQPLIHDYRSSDLTDVITNTAGGVLGYGCYAAFRPVTYRLLACLRGRTVNIRPGA
;
A
#
# COMPACT_ATOMS: atom_id res chain seq x y z
N MET A 1 7.85 14.26 -18.14
CA MET A 1 8.18 15.33 -17.17
C MET A 1 7.14 15.46 -16.04
N GLU A 2 5.90 15.08 -16.30
CA GLU A 2 4.76 15.27 -15.37
C GLU A 2 4.92 14.56 -14.03
N TYR A 3 5.37 13.31 -14.02
CA TYR A 3 5.60 12.53 -12.79
C TYR A 3 6.79 13.00 -11.94
N MET A 4 7.72 13.76 -12.53
CA MET A 4 8.95 14.20 -11.84
C MET A 4 8.66 15.11 -10.65
N ILE A 5 7.62 15.93 -10.74
CA ILE A 5 7.21 16.85 -9.67
C ILE A 5 6.71 16.05 -8.47
N ASP A 6 5.85 15.06 -8.70
CA ASP A 6 5.33 14.19 -7.64
C ASP A 6 6.45 13.44 -6.93
N PHE A 7 7.39 12.84 -7.70
CA PHE A 7 8.55 12.15 -7.12
C PHE A 7 9.47 13.10 -6.35
N ALA A 8 9.70 14.31 -6.84
CA ALA A 8 10.52 15.30 -6.14
C ALA A 8 9.89 15.71 -4.81
N VAL A 9 8.58 15.97 -4.79
CA VAL A 9 7.85 16.31 -3.56
C VAL A 9 7.88 15.15 -2.57
N LEU A 10 7.63 13.91 -3.02
CA LEU A 10 7.69 12.73 -2.16
C LEU A 10 9.10 12.50 -1.61
N ALA A 11 10.15 12.67 -2.42
CA ALA A 11 11.53 12.57 -1.97
C ALA A 11 11.88 13.64 -0.92
N LEU A 12 11.41 14.89 -1.11
CA LEU A 12 11.57 15.96 -0.13
C LEU A 12 10.85 15.64 1.20
N VAL A 13 9.60 15.18 1.13
CA VAL A 13 8.83 14.77 2.31
C VAL A 13 9.56 13.64 3.04
N TYR A 14 10.04 12.63 2.33
CA TYR A 14 10.82 11.57 2.93
C TYR A 14 12.07 12.10 3.66
N GLY A 15 12.89 12.91 2.99
CA GLY A 15 14.14 13.41 3.53
C GLY A 15 13.97 14.37 4.71
N LEU A 16 13.01 15.29 4.63
CA LEU A 16 12.81 16.33 5.64
C LEU A 16 12.01 15.83 6.86
N VAL A 17 10.99 14.97 6.65
CA VAL A 17 10.05 14.58 7.70
C VAL A 17 10.38 13.20 8.28
N PHE A 18 10.55 12.21 7.41
CA PHE A 18 10.56 10.81 7.85
C PHE A 18 11.97 10.26 8.13
N PHE A 19 12.95 10.56 7.30
CA PHE A 19 14.28 9.94 7.37
C PHE A 19 14.95 10.13 8.74
N ARG A 20 15.01 11.37 9.25
CA ARG A 20 15.61 11.65 10.56
C ARG A 20 14.87 10.96 11.69
N THR A 21 13.54 11.10 11.69
CA THR A 21 12.68 10.52 12.73
C THR A 21 12.79 9.00 12.80
N TRP A 22 12.89 8.32 11.66
CA TRP A 22 13.00 6.86 11.63
C TRP A 22 14.41 6.38 11.94
N ARG A 23 15.43 7.11 11.47
CA ARG A 23 16.83 6.82 11.78
C ARG A 23 17.11 6.86 13.28
N ASP A 24 16.56 7.85 13.98
CA ASP A 24 16.76 8.01 15.42
C ASP A 24 16.07 6.92 16.26
N ARG A 25 15.09 6.23 15.69
CA ARG A 25 14.40 5.09 16.33
C ARG A 25 15.12 3.75 16.16
N GLY A 26 16.06 3.64 15.23
CA GLY A 26 16.87 2.45 14.98
C GLY A 26 16.85 2.00 13.51
N ALA A 27 17.86 1.22 13.14
CA ALA A 27 18.04 0.77 11.75
C ALA A 27 16.90 -0.15 11.26
N ASP A 28 16.35 -0.97 12.15
CA ASP A 28 15.19 -1.83 11.88
C ASP A 28 13.94 -0.99 11.53
N VAL A 29 13.69 0.07 12.30
CA VAL A 29 12.56 0.99 12.07
C VAL A 29 12.77 1.77 10.77
N LEU A 30 13.98 2.27 10.54
CA LEU A 30 14.32 2.98 9.30
C LEU A 30 14.07 2.08 8.09
N LEU A 31 14.60 0.85 8.10
CA LEU A 31 14.46 -0.08 6.96
C LEU A 31 12.98 -0.37 6.65
N VAL A 32 12.22 -0.81 7.65
CA VAL A 32 10.81 -1.22 7.44
C VAL A 32 9.97 -0.06 6.96
N ASN A 33 10.09 1.11 7.60
CA ASN A 33 9.29 2.27 7.21
C ASN A 33 9.71 2.84 5.84
N THR A 34 11.01 2.78 5.50
CA THR A 34 11.48 3.19 4.16
C THR A 34 10.95 2.25 3.08
N LEU A 35 10.95 0.93 3.33
CA LEU A 35 10.36 -0.03 2.40
C LEU A 35 8.86 0.18 2.21
N LEU A 36 8.12 0.42 3.30
CA LEU A 36 6.70 0.74 3.21
C LEU A 36 6.47 2.07 2.47
N TYR A 37 7.28 3.09 2.76
CA TYR A 37 7.17 4.39 2.07
C TYR A 37 7.43 4.25 0.57
N GLY A 38 8.54 3.61 0.17
CA GLY A 38 8.86 3.37 -1.24
C GLY A 38 7.79 2.56 -1.96
N TYR A 39 7.24 1.55 -1.29
CA TYR A 39 6.11 0.78 -1.79
C TYR A 39 4.85 1.66 -1.98
N LEU A 40 4.50 2.53 -1.02
CA LEU A 40 3.36 3.44 -1.16
C LEU A 40 3.58 4.46 -2.29
N VAL A 41 4.80 4.94 -2.49
CA VAL A 41 5.16 5.78 -3.65
C VAL A 41 4.92 5.02 -4.96
N LEU A 42 5.31 3.74 -5.03
CA LEU A 42 5.06 2.90 -6.20
C LEU A 42 3.55 2.70 -6.45
N VAL A 43 2.77 2.46 -5.40
CA VAL A 43 1.30 2.36 -5.52
C VAL A 43 0.72 3.65 -6.05
N LEU A 44 1.10 4.81 -5.48
CA LEU A 44 0.64 6.12 -5.98
C LEU A 44 1.02 6.34 -7.44
N TYR A 45 2.23 5.96 -7.83
CA TYR A 45 2.69 6.08 -9.21
C TYR A 45 1.81 5.29 -10.18
N VAL A 46 1.49 4.05 -9.86
CA VAL A 46 0.71 3.16 -10.74
C VAL A 46 -0.78 3.53 -10.76
N THR A 47 -1.31 4.09 -9.67
CA THR A 47 -2.76 4.29 -9.50
C THR A 47 -3.23 5.72 -9.69
N LEU A 48 -2.49 6.72 -9.21
CA LEU A 48 -2.96 8.10 -9.10
C LEU A 48 -2.09 9.14 -9.81
N MET A 49 -0.78 8.90 -10.01
CA MET A 49 0.07 9.93 -10.61
C MET A 49 -0.24 10.16 -12.10
N PRO A 50 -0.08 11.39 -12.60
CA PRO A 50 0.43 12.58 -11.91
C PRO A 50 -0.65 13.27 -11.07
N VAL A 51 -0.41 13.44 -9.76
CA VAL A 51 -1.37 14.07 -8.83
C VAL A 51 -1.28 15.60 -8.88
N ILE A 52 -0.05 16.15 -8.72
CA ILE A 52 0.14 17.59 -8.52
C ILE A 52 -0.28 18.40 -9.74
N ILE A 53 0.03 17.92 -10.94
CA ILE A 53 -0.37 18.59 -12.18
C ILE A 53 -1.88 18.50 -12.41
N SER A 54 -2.51 17.43 -11.96
CA SER A 54 -3.96 17.22 -12.10
C SER A 54 -4.79 18.02 -11.09
N LEU A 55 -4.21 18.44 -9.96
CA LEU A 55 -4.93 19.19 -8.90
C LEU A 55 -5.75 20.39 -9.40
N PRO A 56 -5.26 21.26 -10.31
CA PRO A 56 -6.05 22.41 -10.80
C PRO A 56 -7.28 22.00 -11.62
N PHE A 57 -7.29 20.76 -12.15
CA PHE A 57 -8.31 20.27 -13.07
C PHE A 57 -9.30 19.31 -12.40
N ILE A 58 -9.09 18.92 -11.14
CA ILE A 58 -9.91 17.94 -10.40
C ILE A 58 -11.41 18.25 -10.46
N PHE A 59 -11.78 19.55 -10.41
CA PHE A 59 -13.18 19.96 -10.44
C PHE A 59 -13.73 20.23 -11.85
N GLN A 60 -12.92 20.04 -12.89
CA GLN A 60 -13.34 20.24 -14.29
C GLN A 60 -13.84 18.95 -14.92
N HIS A 61 -13.57 17.79 -14.29
CA HIS A 61 -13.99 16.48 -14.77
C HIS A 61 -15.38 16.11 -14.23
N SER A 62 -16.20 15.51 -15.09
CA SER A 62 -17.47 14.94 -14.65
C SER A 62 -17.18 13.71 -13.78
N TYR A 63 -17.54 13.77 -12.51
CA TYR A 63 -17.39 12.64 -11.60
C TYR A 63 -18.27 11.47 -12.06
N VAL A 64 -17.65 10.34 -12.34
CA VAL A 64 -18.35 9.09 -12.65
C VAL A 64 -18.57 8.33 -11.34
N PRO A 65 -19.83 8.02 -10.95
CA PRO A 65 -20.10 7.27 -9.74
C PRO A 65 -19.42 5.89 -9.76
N MET A 66 -19.04 5.41 -8.57
CA MET A 66 -18.45 4.09 -8.39
C MET A 66 -19.42 2.99 -8.86
N ASN A 67 -18.93 2.04 -9.63
CA ASN A 67 -19.64 0.80 -9.90
C ASN A 67 -19.73 -0.02 -8.60
N LEU A 68 -20.94 -0.19 -8.09
CA LEU A 68 -21.20 -0.92 -6.84
C LEU A 68 -21.54 -2.40 -7.07
N VAL A 69 -21.60 -2.85 -8.33
CA VAL A 69 -21.85 -4.25 -8.66
C VAL A 69 -20.52 -4.99 -8.71
N PRO A 70 -20.18 -5.80 -7.69
CA PRO A 70 -18.89 -6.48 -7.67
C PRO A 70 -18.81 -7.51 -8.79
N PHE A 71 -17.62 -7.60 -9.40
CA PHE A 71 -17.31 -8.55 -10.48
C PHE A 71 -18.20 -8.43 -11.72
N LEU A 72 -18.72 -7.23 -12.01
CA LEU A 72 -19.58 -6.99 -13.19
C LEU A 72 -18.87 -7.40 -14.49
N ASP A 73 -17.61 -7.01 -14.67
CA ASP A 73 -16.84 -7.35 -15.88
C ASP A 73 -16.59 -8.85 -16.00
N VAL A 74 -16.50 -9.56 -14.87
CA VAL A 74 -16.43 -11.04 -14.85
C VAL A 74 -17.74 -11.64 -15.36
N LEU A 75 -18.87 -11.13 -14.87
CA LEU A 75 -20.21 -11.64 -15.23
C LEU A 75 -20.55 -11.36 -16.69
N GLU A 76 -20.08 -10.25 -17.21
CA GLU A 76 -20.33 -9.82 -18.61
C GLU A 76 -19.25 -10.27 -19.58
N GLY A 77 -18.17 -10.90 -19.10
CA GLY A 77 -17.04 -11.35 -19.93
C GLY A 77 -16.30 -10.21 -20.61
N ARG A 78 -16.31 -9.02 -20.01
CA ARG A 78 -15.67 -7.83 -20.57
C ARG A 78 -14.21 -7.73 -20.16
N GLY A 79 -13.34 -7.47 -21.15
CA GLY A 79 -11.94 -7.13 -20.90
C GLY A 79 -11.11 -8.26 -20.30
N ASP A 80 -9.97 -7.86 -19.70
CA ASP A 80 -9.00 -8.77 -19.08
C ASP A 80 -9.17 -8.79 -17.54
N PHE A 81 -10.40 -9.07 -17.10
CA PHE A 81 -10.79 -9.02 -15.68
C PHE A 81 -9.92 -9.92 -14.79
N ALA A 82 -9.54 -11.10 -15.27
CA ALA A 82 -8.70 -12.01 -14.47
C ALA A 82 -7.33 -11.39 -14.19
N ARG A 83 -6.73 -10.71 -15.17
CA ARG A 83 -5.48 -9.98 -15.01
C ARG A 83 -5.62 -8.82 -14.02
N GLN A 84 -6.71 -8.06 -14.10
CA GLN A 84 -6.97 -6.93 -13.21
C GLN A 84 -7.07 -7.40 -11.76
N VAL A 85 -7.88 -8.44 -11.48
CA VAL A 85 -8.00 -9.05 -10.15
C VAL A 85 -6.65 -9.50 -9.61
N VAL A 86 -5.86 -10.22 -10.42
CA VAL A 86 -4.54 -10.70 -10.01
C VAL A 86 -3.58 -9.55 -9.72
N LEU A 87 -3.56 -8.52 -10.57
CA LEU A 87 -2.69 -7.36 -10.38
C LEU A 87 -3.05 -6.58 -9.11
N ASN A 88 -4.33 -6.41 -8.80
CA ASN A 88 -4.78 -5.73 -7.58
C ASN A 88 -4.36 -6.50 -6.32
N VAL A 89 -4.54 -7.82 -6.32
CA VAL A 89 -4.09 -8.69 -5.22
C VAL A 89 -2.56 -8.59 -5.04
N ILE A 90 -1.79 -8.71 -6.13
CA ILE A 90 -0.32 -8.62 -6.08
C ILE A 90 0.12 -7.23 -5.62
N MET A 91 -0.53 -6.17 -6.09
CA MET A 91 -0.22 -4.79 -5.72
C MET A 91 -0.32 -4.56 -4.21
N THR A 92 -1.33 -5.11 -3.54
CA THR A 92 -1.59 -4.85 -2.12
C THR A 92 -1.01 -5.88 -1.15
N LEU A 93 -0.50 -7.01 -1.66
CA LEU A 93 0.19 -8.03 -0.86
C LEU A 93 1.37 -7.46 -0.05
N PRO A 94 2.26 -6.59 -0.61
CA PRO A 94 3.34 -5.98 0.17
C PRO A 94 2.83 -5.09 1.31
N PHE A 95 1.68 -4.42 1.14
CA PHE A 95 1.06 -3.66 2.23
C PHE A 95 0.73 -4.55 3.42
N GLY A 96 0.03 -5.66 3.17
CA GLY A 96 -0.34 -6.62 4.20
C GLY A 96 0.86 -7.20 4.95
N PHE A 97 2.01 -7.37 4.28
CA PHE A 97 3.24 -7.85 4.87
C PHE A 97 4.01 -6.77 5.65
N LEU A 98 4.20 -5.59 5.07
CA LEU A 98 5.05 -4.54 5.63
C LEU A 98 4.36 -3.74 6.75
N PHE A 99 3.08 -3.45 6.60
CA PHE A 99 2.36 -2.59 7.54
C PHE A 99 2.37 -3.11 8.99
N PRO A 100 2.19 -4.41 9.28
CA PRO A 100 2.31 -4.94 10.64
C PRO A 100 3.69 -4.75 11.27
N LEU A 101 4.74 -4.64 10.46
CA LEU A 101 6.13 -4.46 10.91
C LEU A 101 6.42 -3.03 11.36
N THR A 102 5.65 -2.03 10.91
CA THR A 102 5.86 -0.61 11.26
C THR A 102 5.39 -0.25 12.67
N GLY A 103 4.51 -1.05 13.27
CA GLY A 103 3.88 -0.78 14.55
C GLY A 103 4.55 -1.47 15.73
N ASN A 104 4.35 -0.91 16.93
CA ASN A 104 4.68 -1.59 18.17
C ASN A 104 3.86 -2.87 18.24
N ARG A 105 4.45 -4.04 18.32
CA ARG A 105 4.02 -5.46 18.40
C ARG A 105 2.51 -5.83 18.44
N ARG A 106 1.61 -4.84 18.41
CA ARG A 106 0.15 -4.96 18.49
C ARG A 106 -0.58 -4.63 17.17
N GLY A 107 0.13 -4.52 16.04
CA GLY A 107 -0.49 -4.35 14.72
C GLY A 107 -1.27 -5.61 14.35
N GLY A 108 -2.50 -5.71 14.88
CA GLY A 108 -3.37 -6.86 14.69
C GLY A 108 -3.87 -6.98 13.24
N PHE A 109 -4.32 -8.17 12.88
CA PHE A 109 -4.93 -8.50 11.61
C PHE A 109 -5.99 -7.46 11.17
N LEU A 110 -6.96 -7.18 12.03
CA LEU A 110 -8.04 -6.23 11.74
C LEU A 110 -7.53 -4.83 11.40
N ARG A 111 -6.50 -4.35 12.09
CA ARG A 111 -5.90 -3.06 11.80
C ARG A 111 -5.27 -3.03 10.40
N THR A 112 -4.54 -4.07 10.05
CA THR A 112 -3.89 -4.16 8.72
C THR A 112 -4.94 -4.20 7.61
N VAL A 113 -5.96 -5.04 7.76
CA VAL A 113 -7.06 -5.16 6.78
C VAL A 113 -7.81 -3.84 6.66
N TRP A 114 -8.12 -3.19 7.79
CA TRP A 114 -8.82 -1.90 7.80
C TRP A 114 -8.05 -0.80 7.07
N PHE A 115 -6.74 -0.66 7.34
CA PHE A 115 -5.94 0.34 6.64
C PHE A 115 -5.73 0.00 5.16
N CYS A 116 -5.63 -1.29 4.80
CA CYS A 116 -5.58 -1.72 3.41
C CYS A 116 -6.90 -1.36 2.68
N PHE A 117 -8.04 -1.63 3.30
CA PHE A 117 -9.35 -1.25 2.80
C PHE A 117 -9.47 0.26 2.60
N LEU A 118 -9.09 1.06 3.61
CA LEU A 118 -9.16 2.53 3.51
C LEU A 118 -8.23 3.06 2.42
N MET A 119 -7.03 2.50 2.28
CA MET A 119 -6.10 2.86 1.22
C MET A 119 -6.71 2.56 -0.16
N SER A 120 -7.24 1.37 -0.34
CA SER A 120 -7.87 0.99 -1.61
C SER A 120 -9.10 1.84 -1.93
N LEU A 121 -9.99 2.03 -0.97
CA LEU A 121 -11.16 2.89 -1.14
C LEU A 121 -10.75 4.32 -1.49
N GLY A 122 -9.73 4.86 -0.82
CA GLY A 122 -9.19 6.19 -1.12
C GLY A 122 -8.67 6.30 -2.55
N ILE A 123 -7.94 5.29 -3.04
CA ILE A 123 -7.46 5.23 -4.41
C ILE A 123 -8.64 5.26 -5.38
N GLU A 124 -9.63 4.37 -5.20
CA GLU A 124 -10.79 4.28 -6.07
C GLU A 124 -11.61 5.57 -6.12
N LEU A 125 -11.79 6.24 -5.00
CA LEU A 125 -12.51 7.52 -4.95
C LEU A 125 -11.74 8.68 -5.60
N LEU A 126 -10.40 8.63 -5.60
CA LEU A 126 -9.55 9.68 -6.16
C LEU A 126 -9.29 9.49 -7.66
N GLN A 127 -9.28 8.25 -8.17
CA GLN A 127 -8.97 7.96 -9.56
C GLN A 127 -9.86 8.72 -10.58
N PRO A 128 -11.20 8.75 -10.45
CA PRO A 128 -12.05 9.48 -11.39
C PRO A 128 -11.88 11.00 -11.33
N LEU A 129 -11.33 11.52 -10.22
CA LEU A 129 -11.05 12.95 -10.08
C LEU A 129 -9.74 13.37 -10.76
N ILE A 130 -8.82 12.41 -10.93
CA ILE A 130 -7.48 12.66 -11.48
C ILE A 130 -7.39 12.25 -12.95
N HIS A 131 -8.13 11.20 -13.33
CA HIS A 131 -8.08 10.60 -14.67
C HIS A 131 -9.47 10.57 -15.32
N ASP A 132 -9.64 11.27 -16.44
CA ASP A 132 -10.90 11.42 -17.17
C ASP A 132 -11.60 10.13 -17.60
N TYR A 133 -10.84 9.03 -17.72
CA TYR A 133 -11.32 7.78 -18.33
C TYR A 133 -11.37 6.61 -17.34
N ARG A 134 -11.13 6.86 -16.04
CA ARG A 134 -11.22 5.83 -15.02
C ARG A 134 -12.50 5.95 -14.22
N SER A 135 -13.25 4.86 -14.14
CA SER A 135 -14.36 4.69 -13.20
C SER A 135 -13.86 3.92 -11.99
N SER A 136 -14.35 4.28 -10.82
CA SER A 136 -14.14 3.52 -9.59
C SER A 136 -14.89 2.19 -9.65
N ASP A 137 -14.31 1.10 -9.14
CA ASP A 137 -14.95 -0.21 -9.09
C ASP A 137 -14.84 -0.83 -7.68
N LEU A 138 -15.97 -1.31 -7.17
CA LEU A 138 -16.01 -2.03 -5.90
C LEU A 138 -15.20 -3.33 -5.94
N THR A 139 -15.08 -3.95 -7.12
CA THR A 139 -14.25 -5.14 -7.33
C THR A 139 -12.80 -4.87 -6.96
N ASP A 140 -12.27 -3.69 -7.33
CA ASP A 140 -10.88 -3.31 -7.04
C ASP A 140 -10.67 -3.12 -5.54
N VAL A 141 -11.64 -2.53 -4.83
CA VAL A 141 -11.58 -2.42 -3.36
C VAL A 141 -11.55 -3.80 -2.69
N ILE A 142 -12.38 -4.74 -3.17
CA ILE A 142 -12.45 -6.11 -2.64
C ILE A 142 -11.14 -6.85 -2.90
N THR A 143 -10.66 -6.84 -4.14
CA THR A 143 -9.46 -7.59 -4.55
C THR A 143 -8.19 -7.03 -3.93
N ASN A 144 -8.07 -5.71 -3.81
CA ASN A 144 -6.99 -5.06 -3.07
C ASN A 144 -7.01 -5.43 -1.59
N THR A 145 -8.20 -5.43 -0.95
CA THR A 145 -8.33 -5.83 0.46
C THR A 145 -7.96 -7.31 0.64
N ALA A 146 -8.36 -8.18 -0.29
CA ALA A 146 -7.97 -9.59 -0.28
C ALA A 146 -6.44 -9.76 -0.40
N GLY A 147 -5.78 -8.97 -1.25
CA GLY A 147 -4.31 -8.94 -1.33
C GLY A 147 -3.65 -8.53 0.00
N GLY A 148 -4.22 -7.55 0.70
CA GLY A 148 -3.79 -7.16 2.05
C GLY A 148 -3.94 -8.29 3.07
N VAL A 149 -5.04 -9.06 3.02
CA VAL A 149 -5.25 -10.25 3.86
C VAL A 149 -4.20 -11.32 3.58
N LEU A 150 -3.95 -11.64 2.31
CA LEU A 150 -2.92 -12.60 1.91
C LEU A 150 -1.52 -12.14 2.34
N GLY A 151 -1.22 -10.85 2.18
CA GLY A 151 0.04 -10.26 2.64
C GLY A 151 0.23 -10.38 4.15
N TYR A 152 -0.85 -10.18 4.92
CA TYR A 152 -0.80 -10.42 6.36
C TYR A 152 -0.58 -11.91 6.69
N GLY A 153 -1.19 -12.83 5.93
CA GLY A 153 -0.92 -14.26 6.05
C GLY A 153 0.56 -14.59 5.86
N CYS A 154 1.19 -14.01 4.81
CA CYS A 154 2.63 -14.12 4.58
C CYS A 154 3.43 -13.54 5.76
N TYR A 155 3.07 -12.35 6.25
CA TYR A 155 3.70 -11.79 7.46
C TYR A 155 3.59 -12.74 8.65
N ALA A 156 2.43 -13.30 8.93
CA ALA A 156 2.21 -14.22 10.05
C ALA A 156 3.07 -15.48 9.93
N ALA A 157 3.16 -16.07 8.73
CA ALA A 157 3.97 -17.23 8.44
C ALA A 157 5.49 -16.96 8.59
N PHE A 158 5.97 -15.83 8.09
CA PHE A 158 7.39 -15.46 8.12
C PHE A 158 7.78 -14.62 9.33
N ARG A 159 6.85 -14.34 10.23
CA ARG A 159 7.07 -13.54 11.43
C ARG A 159 8.33 -13.89 12.22
N PRO A 160 8.60 -15.16 12.58
CA PRO A 160 9.80 -15.51 13.38
C PRO A 160 11.11 -15.18 12.65
N VAL A 161 11.16 -15.39 11.34
CA VAL A 161 12.35 -15.08 10.52
C VAL A 161 12.54 -13.58 10.42
N THR A 162 11.47 -12.85 10.08
CA THR A 162 11.51 -11.39 9.91
C THR A 162 11.98 -10.69 11.20
N TYR A 163 11.45 -11.10 12.36
CA TYR A 163 11.88 -10.49 13.63
C TYR A 163 13.33 -10.84 14.01
N ARG A 164 13.85 -12.02 13.66
CA ARG A 164 15.26 -12.34 13.84
C ARG A 164 16.16 -11.44 12.99
N LEU A 165 15.82 -11.24 11.72
CA LEU A 165 16.56 -10.35 10.82
C LEU A 165 16.55 -8.91 11.32
N LEU A 166 15.40 -8.39 11.72
CA LEU A 166 15.28 -7.04 12.27
C LEU A 166 16.04 -6.86 13.59
N ALA A 167 16.06 -7.89 14.44
CA ALA A 167 16.83 -7.87 15.69
C ALA A 167 18.34 -7.83 15.44
N CYS A 168 18.85 -8.54 14.42
CA CYS A 168 20.25 -8.44 14.00
C CYS A 168 20.62 -7.00 13.56
N LEU A 169 19.74 -6.34 12.80
CA LEU A 169 19.94 -4.96 12.36
C LEU A 169 19.96 -3.97 13.52
N ARG A 170 19.22 -4.26 14.58
CA ARG A 170 19.17 -3.43 15.80
C ARG A 170 20.37 -3.62 16.72
N GLY A 171 21.32 -4.50 16.40
CA GLY A 171 22.49 -4.82 17.24
C GLY A 171 22.15 -5.56 18.55
N ARG A 172 20.95 -6.17 18.65
CA ARG A 172 20.57 -7.03 19.77
C ARG A 172 20.83 -8.48 19.42
N THR A 173 21.80 -9.09 20.07
CA THR A 173 21.95 -10.56 20.04
C THR A 173 20.67 -11.19 20.56
N VAL A 174 19.98 -11.93 19.70
CA VAL A 174 18.80 -12.71 20.07
C VAL A 174 19.30 -13.91 20.87
N ASN A 175 19.28 -13.78 22.20
CA ASN A 175 19.53 -14.92 23.10
C ASN A 175 18.33 -15.87 22.97
N ILE A 176 18.43 -16.84 22.11
CA ILE A 176 17.45 -17.92 21.94
C ILE A 176 17.64 -18.82 23.17
N ARG A 177 16.81 -18.69 24.19
CA ARG A 177 16.64 -19.76 25.16
C ARG A 177 15.94 -20.91 24.45
N PRO A 178 16.59 -22.08 24.29
CA PRO A 178 15.90 -23.27 23.84
C PRO A 178 15.05 -23.78 25.00
N GLY A 179 13.76 -23.89 24.81
CA GLY A 179 12.86 -24.73 25.57
C GLY A 179 12.46 -24.20 26.97
N ALA A 180 11.23 -23.79 27.11
CA ALA A 180 10.35 -24.15 28.22
C ALA A 180 8.95 -24.29 27.62
#